data_7dbadc60448d2ee01921d05e5194a5fa
#
_entry.id   7dbadc60448d2ee01921d05e5194a5fa
#
_cell.length_a   1.000
_cell.length_b   1.000
_cell.length_c   1.000
_cell.angle_alpha   90.00
_cell.angle_beta   90.00
_cell.angle_gamma   90.00
#
_symmetry.space_group_name_H-M   'P 1'
#
loop_
_entity.id
_entity.type
_entity.pdbx_description
1 polymer ?
#
loop_
_entity_poly.entity_id
_entity_poly.type
_entity_poly.pdbx_seq_one_letter_code
_entity_poly.pdbx_strand_id
1 'polypeptide(L)'
;MISMLLLKLLLLSLNQLVLSTSVLSNSQKFHFSSNYSVHELPPSTDNKSVLEVEASINLSNILGVLEKQQLISLETSLRLYWQDTRVKAVERFLHGQDMHGSYLTLHPNLAEKFWMPDIFIDKAKTIRRPMFFIRPAYLRLYNNSLVKYSSRINFDVACPMDFRR
;
A
#
# COMPACT_ATOMS: atom_id res chain seq x y z
N MET A 1 -26.87 -13.12 46.51
CA MET A 1 -27.04 -13.65 45.15
C MET A 1 -27.29 -12.56 44.09
N ILE A 2 -28.12 -11.57 44.33
CA ILE A 2 -28.46 -10.49 43.37
C ILE A 2 -27.25 -9.61 43.01
N SER A 3 -26.30 -9.38 43.93
CA SER A 3 -25.10 -8.57 43.69
C SER A 3 -24.13 -9.13 42.65
N MET A 4 -23.95 -10.44 42.62
CA MET A 4 -23.08 -11.11 41.60
C MET A 4 -23.64 -11.09 40.21
N LEU A 5 -24.98 -11.12 40.08
CA LEU A 5 -25.65 -11.07 38.78
C LEU A 5 -25.55 -9.69 38.14
N LEU A 6 -25.72 -8.63 38.98
CA LEU A 6 -25.55 -7.23 38.57
C LEU A 6 -24.12 -6.93 38.13
N LEU A 7 -23.12 -7.45 38.81
CA LEU A 7 -21.70 -7.27 38.44
C LEU A 7 -21.38 -7.96 37.14
N LYS A 8 -21.91 -9.16 36.86
CA LYS A 8 -21.76 -9.86 35.57
C LYS A 8 -22.44 -9.13 34.43
N LEU A 9 -23.62 -8.55 34.64
CA LEU A 9 -24.31 -7.75 33.63
C LEU A 9 -23.54 -6.46 33.31
N LEU A 10 -22.98 -5.81 34.33
CA LEU A 10 -22.16 -4.61 34.16
C LEU A 10 -20.86 -4.91 33.39
N LEU A 11 -20.19 -6.02 33.67
CA LEU A 11 -19.00 -6.48 32.96
C LEU A 11 -19.30 -6.85 31.51
N LEU A 12 -20.45 -7.46 31.23
CA LEU A 12 -20.90 -7.78 29.88
C LEU A 12 -21.20 -6.51 29.07
N SER A 13 -21.84 -5.50 29.69
CA SER A 13 -22.12 -4.22 29.03
C SER A 13 -20.85 -3.41 28.77
N LEU A 14 -19.88 -3.42 29.68
CA LEU A 14 -18.57 -2.81 29.50
C LEU A 14 -17.76 -3.47 28.38
N ASN A 15 -17.79 -4.81 28.28
CA ASN A 15 -17.14 -5.54 27.19
C ASN A 15 -17.80 -5.24 25.83
N GLN A 16 -19.12 -5.08 25.77
CA GLN A 16 -19.78 -4.66 24.53
C GLN A 16 -19.45 -3.21 24.16
N LEU A 17 -19.30 -2.32 25.13
CA LEU A 17 -18.86 -0.94 24.87
C LEU A 17 -17.42 -0.88 24.37
N VAL A 18 -16.51 -1.67 24.95
CA VAL A 18 -15.11 -1.73 24.52
C VAL A 18 -14.97 -2.34 23.13
N LEU A 19 -15.77 -3.37 22.81
CA LEU A 19 -15.80 -3.95 21.46
C LEU A 19 -16.37 -2.99 20.41
N SER A 20 -17.32 -2.13 20.77
CA SER A 20 -17.88 -1.15 19.84
C SER A 20 -16.98 0.06 19.59
N THR A 21 -16.03 0.37 20.47
CA THR A 21 -15.08 1.48 20.28
C THR A 21 -13.82 1.10 19.51
N SER A 22 -13.53 -0.18 19.36
CA SER A 22 -12.31 -0.65 18.69
C SER A 22 -12.46 -0.90 17.18
N VAL A 23 -13.66 -0.85 16.64
CA VAL A 23 -13.92 -0.94 15.19
C VAL A 23 -14.47 0.40 14.69
N LEU A 24 -13.70 1.46 14.85
CA LEU A 24 -13.84 2.59 13.94
C LEU A 24 -13.40 2.09 12.56
N SER A 25 -14.37 1.66 11.79
CA SER A 25 -14.14 1.06 10.49
C SER A 25 -13.27 2.02 9.66
N ASN A 26 -12.24 1.49 9.00
CA ASN A 26 -11.40 2.25 8.08
C ASN A 26 -12.22 3.03 7.02
N SER A 27 -13.47 2.64 6.78
CA SER A 27 -14.46 3.31 5.93
C SER A 27 -14.84 4.74 6.38
N GLN A 28 -14.50 5.16 7.62
CA GLN A 28 -14.73 6.53 8.08
C GLN A 28 -13.55 7.46 7.82
N LYS A 29 -12.37 6.93 7.46
CA LYS A 29 -11.15 7.72 7.26
C LYS A 29 -10.96 8.21 5.84
N PHE A 30 -11.59 7.55 4.89
CA PHE A 30 -11.58 7.89 3.47
C PHE A 30 -12.85 7.39 2.81
N HIS A 31 -13.19 7.96 1.66
CA HIS A 31 -14.37 7.62 0.88
C HIS A 31 -13.98 7.23 -0.52
N PHE A 32 -14.62 6.19 -1.02
CA PHE A 32 -14.66 5.89 -2.45
C PHE A 32 -15.88 6.55 -3.09
N SER A 33 -15.76 6.97 -4.33
CA SER A 33 -16.93 7.38 -5.11
C SER A 33 -17.89 6.20 -5.30
N SER A 34 -19.16 6.48 -5.55
CA SER A 34 -20.19 5.43 -5.76
C SER A 34 -19.86 4.47 -6.92
N ASN A 35 -19.09 4.91 -7.88
CA ASN A 35 -18.72 4.16 -9.09
C ASN A 35 -17.30 3.58 -8.98
N TYR A 36 -16.74 3.53 -7.78
CA TYR A 36 -15.38 3.00 -7.62
C TYR A 36 -15.36 1.49 -7.81
N SER A 37 -14.52 1.03 -8.73
CA SER A 37 -14.22 -0.40 -8.92
C SER A 37 -12.71 -0.61 -8.95
N VAL A 38 -12.26 -1.64 -8.26
CA VAL A 38 -10.83 -2.00 -8.18
C VAL A 38 -10.35 -2.68 -9.47
N HIS A 39 -11.27 -3.38 -10.16
CA HIS A 39 -10.96 -4.24 -11.29
C HIS A 39 -11.27 -3.61 -12.64
N GLU A 40 -11.89 -2.44 -12.63
CA GLU A 40 -12.25 -1.74 -13.84
C GLU A 40 -11.17 -0.72 -14.24
N LEU A 41 -11.54 0.14 -15.17
CA LEU A 41 -10.66 1.12 -15.79
C LEU A 41 -9.84 1.93 -14.77
N PRO A 42 -8.61 2.31 -15.12
CA PRO A 42 -7.78 3.19 -14.30
C PRO A 42 -8.51 4.51 -14.01
N PRO A 43 -8.13 5.24 -12.96
CA PRO A 43 -8.70 6.54 -12.67
C PRO A 43 -8.53 7.46 -13.87
N SER A 44 -9.65 7.97 -14.38
CA SER A 44 -9.62 8.96 -15.46
C SER A 44 -9.46 10.36 -14.84
N THR A 45 -8.46 11.08 -15.29
CA THR A 45 -8.24 12.49 -14.95
C THR A 45 -8.92 13.40 -15.96
N ASP A 46 -10.11 13.31 -16.33
CA ASP A 46 -10.82 13.96 -17.42
C ASP A 46 -10.85 13.13 -18.73
N ASN A 47 -11.93 13.24 -19.45
CA ASN A 47 -12.32 12.41 -20.58
C ASN A 47 -11.29 12.26 -21.74
N LYS A 48 -10.07 12.72 -21.60
CA LYS A 48 -9.03 12.67 -22.64
C LYS A 48 -7.57 12.54 -22.15
N SER A 49 -7.30 12.54 -20.84
CA SER A 49 -5.93 12.51 -20.36
C SER A 49 -5.46 11.10 -20.05
N VAL A 50 -4.25 10.80 -20.44
CA VAL A 50 -3.53 9.59 -20.05
C VAL A 50 -3.26 9.65 -18.55
N LEU A 51 -3.51 8.57 -17.81
CA LEU A 51 -3.12 8.50 -16.42
C LEU A 51 -1.59 8.48 -16.32
N GLU A 52 -1.05 9.44 -15.63
CA GLU A 52 0.37 9.47 -15.31
C GLU A 52 0.64 8.70 -14.02
N VAL A 53 1.57 7.75 -14.07
CA VAL A 53 2.04 7.00 -12.92
C VAL A 53 3.53 7.26 -12.76
N GLU A 54 3.89 7.91 -11.67
CA GLU A 54 5.29 8.07 -11.31
C GLU A 54 5.77 6.81 -10.58
N ALA A 55 6.84 6.20 -11.08
CA ALA A 55 7.47 5.02 -10.48
C ALA A 55 8.91 5.34 -10.07
N SER A 56 9.27 4.99 -8.85
CA SER A 56 10.61 5.15 -8.31
C SER A 56 11.09 3.84 -7.69
N ILE A 57 12.28 3.40 -8.09
CA ILE A 57 12.95 2.23 -7.53
C ILE A 57 14.22 2.70 -6.82
N ASN A 58 14.31 2.41 -5.53
CA ASN A 58 15.50 2.68 -4.73
C ASN A 58 16.20 1.36 -4.41
N LEU A 59 17.42 1.19 -4.91
CA LEU A 59 18.26 0.04 -4.60
C LEU A 59 18.72 0.14 -3.14
N SER A 60 18.34 -0.86 -2.33
CA SER A 60 18.72 -0.95 -0.92
C SER A 60 19.95 -1.83 -0.74
N ASN A 61 20.02 -2.97 -1.45
CA ASN A 61 21.12 -3.91 -1.32
C ASN A 61 21.27 -4.79 -2.57
N ILE A 62 22.49 -5.26 -2.82
CA ILE A 62 22.78 -6.35 -3.77
C ILE A 62 22.89 -7.62 -2.94
N LEU A 63 21.93 -8.52 -3.08
CA LEU A 63 21.87 -9.76 -2.31
C LEU A 63 22.83 -10.83 -2.82
N GLY A 64 23.18 -10.78 -4.10
CA GLY A 64 24.12 -11.71 -4.68
C GLY A 64 24.28 -11.53 -6.19
N VAL A 65 25.40 -12.02 -6.70
CA VAL A 65 25.71 -12.11 -8.12
C VAL A 65 25.86 -13.60 -8.47
N LEU A 66 25.00 -14.08 -9.33
CA LEU A 66 24.95 -15.49 -9.76
C LEU A 66 25.57 -15.60 -11.15
N GLU A 67 26.88 -15.66 -11.22
CA GLU A 67 27.67 -15.63 -12.46
C GLU A 67 27.24 -16.71 -13.44
N LYS A 68 27.11 -17.96 -12.98
CA LYS A 68 26.71 -19.10 -13.82
C LYS A 68 25.32 -18.93 -14.45
N GLN A 69 24.44 -18.18 -13.79
CA GLN A 69 23.06 -17.94 -14.24
C GLN A 69 22.92 -16.58 -14.92
N GLN A 70 23.98 -15.77 -14.90
CA GLN A 70 23.97 -14.39 -15.37
C GLN A 70 22.85 -13.57 -14.75
N LEU A 71 22.68 -13.67 -13.42
CA LEU A 71 21.67 -13.00 -12.66
C LEU A 71 22.29 -12.16 -11.54
N ILE A 72 21.65 -11.06 -11.24
CA ILE A 72 21.93 -10.24 -10.05
C ILE A 72 20.65 -10.20 -9.19
N SER A 73 20.77 -10.58 -7.93
CA SER A 73 19.70 -10.50 -6.94
C SER A 73 19.75 -9.16 -6.22
N LEU A 74 18.65 -8.41 -6.29
CA LEU A 74 18.54 -7.06 -5.76
C LEU A 74 17.44 -6.97 -4.70
N GLU A 75 17.73 -6.22 -3.64
CA GLU A 75 16.73 -5.75 -2.69
C GLU A 75 16.44 -4.28 -2.95
N THR A 76 15.16 -3.96 -3.17
CA THR A 76 14.74 -2.63 -3.56
C THR A 76 13.49 -2.17 -2.83
N SER A 77 13.27 -0.86 -2.83
CA SER A 77 12.01 -0.25 -2.44
C SER A 77 11.36 0.37 -3.67
N LEU A 78 10.24 -0.21 -4.09
CA LEU A 78 9.40 0.32 -5.15
C LEU A 78 8.43 1.34 -4.55
N ARG A 79 8.32 2.50 -5.18
CA ARG A 79 7.34 3.54 -4.84
C ARG A 79 6.58 3.90 -6.10
N LEU A 80 5.25 3.95 -5.97
CA LEU A 80 4.34 4.33 -7.04
C LEU A 80 3.50 5.50 -6.58
N TYR A 81 3.28 6.46 -7.46
CA TYR A 81 2.40 7.60 -7.22
C TYR A 81 1.46 7.75 -8.41
N TRP A 82 0.18 7.94 -8.14
CA TRP A 82 -0.84 8.22 -9.16
C TRP A 82 -1.97 9.03 -8.59
N GLN A 83 -2.63 9.77 -9.44
CA GLN A 83 -3.80 10.56 -9.07
C GLN A 83 -5.06 9.71 -9.20
N ASP A 84 -5.83 9.57 -8.11
CA ASP A 84 -7.13 8.90 -8.14
C ASP A 84 -8.20 9.76 -7.47
N THR A 85 -8.88 10.59 -8.28
CA THR A 85 -9.92 11.51 -7.80
C THR A 85 -11.17 10.81 -7.26
N ARG A 86 -11.30 9.51 -7.50
CA ARG A 86 -12.40 8.67 -7.00
C ARG A 86 -12.25 8.32 -5.52
N VAL A 87 -11.05 8.60 -4.94
CA VAL A 87 -10.75 8.34 -3.54
C VAL A 87 -10.39 9.63 -2.85
N LYS A 88 -11.04 9.92 -1.71
CA LYS A 88 -10.79 11.13 -0.93
C LYS A 88 -10.51 10.80 0.52
N ALA A 89 -9.43 11.34 1.07
CA ALA A 89 -9.16 11.31 2.50
C ALA A 89 -10.08 12.27 3.24
N VAL A 90 -10.49 11.89 4.43
CA VAL A 90 -11.21 12.81 5.33
C VAL A 90 -10.19 13.64 6.08
N GLU A 91 -10.24 14.96 5.93
CA GLU A 91 -9.24 15.92 6.41
C GLU A 91 -8.86 15.74 7.89
N ARG A 92 -9.84 15.51 8.77
CA ARG A 92 -9.60 15.33 10.22
C ARG A 92 -8.71 14.14 10.57
N PHE A 93 -8.48 13.21 9.65
CA PHE A 93 -7.63 12.02 9.84
C PHE A 93 -6.26 12.14 9.17
N LEU A 94 -6.00 13.24 8.49
CA LEU A 94 -4.67 13.53 7.97
C LEU A 94 -3.73 13.76 9.15
N HIS A 95 -2.64 13.00 9.21
CA HIS A 95 -1.72 13.02 10.36
C HIS A 95 -0.26 13.19 9.98
N GLY A 96 0.07 13.10 8.70
CA GLY A 96 1.40 13.32 8.17
C GLY A 96 1.42 14.42 7.13
N GLN A 97 2.60 14.95 6.90
CA GLN A 97 2.86 15.95 5.87
C GLN A 97 4.22 15.68 5.22
N ASP A 98 4.28 15.79 3.91
CA ASP A 98 5.52 15.78 3.13
C ASP A 98 5.44 16.76 1.95
N MET A 99 6.39 16.67 1.01
CA MET A 99 6.44 17.55 -0.17
C MET A 99 5.21 17.47 -1.09
N HIS A 100 4.42 16.41 -1.00
CA HIS A 100 3.20 16.22 -1.80
C HIS A 100 1.94 16.70 -1.07
N GLY A 101 2.04 17.11 0.19
CA GLY A 101 0.94 17.60 1.01
C GLY A 101 0.67 16.77 2.27
N SER A 102 -0.47 17.03 2.89
CA SER A 102 -0.93 16.28 4.05
C SER A 102 -1.50 14.93 3.63
N TYR A 103 -1.22 13.88 4.41
CA TYR A 103 -1.61 12.52 4.05
C TYR A 103 -2.14 11.71 5.25
N LEU A 104 -2.91 10.70 4.89
CA LEU A 104 -3.35 9.60 5.76
C LEU A 104 -2.56 8.35 5.40
N THR A 105 -1.89 7.73 6.36
CA THR A 105 -1.27 6.41 6.17
C THR A 105 -2.30 5.31 6.45
N LEU A 106 -2.43 4.41 5.50
CA LEU A 106 -3.35 3.28 5.54
C LEU A 106 -2.58 1.98 5.73
N HIS A 107 -3.25 1.02 6.36
CA HIS A 107 -2.67 -0.31 6.53
C HIS A 107 -2.46 -0.98 5.15
N PRO A 108 -1.32 -1.68 4.93
CA PRO A 108 -0.99 -2.26 3.62
C PRO A 108 -2.02 -3.25 3.07
N ASN A 109 -2.77 -3.92 3.93
CA ASN A 109 -3.85 -4.83 3.51
C ASN A 109 -5.02 -4.11 2.80
N LEU A 110 -5.14 -2.79 2.98
CA LEU A 110 -6.12 -2.00 2.26
C LEU A 110 -5.75 -1.75 0.80
N ALA A 111 -4.50 -2.01 0.40
CA ALA A 111 -4.07 -1.88 -0.98
C ALA A 111 -4.93 -2.71 -1.96
N GLU A 112 -5.49 -3.83 -1.50
CA GLU A 112 -6.39 -4.68 -2.30
C GLU A 112 -7.76 -4.02 -2.61
N LYS A 113 -8.11 -2.97 -1.86
CA LYS A 113 -9.32 -2.16 -2.08
C LYS A 113 -9.08 -0.96 -2.99
N PHE A 114 -7.83 -0.67 -3.31
CA PHE A 114 -7.44 0.42 -4.19
C PHE A 114 -7.11 -0.11 -5.58
N TRP A 115 -7.49 0.64 -6.59
CA TRP A 115 -6.97 0.40 -7.92
C TRP A 115 -5.44 0.57 -7.88
N MET A 116 -4.72 -0.38 -8.43
CA MET A 116 -3.26 -0.37 -8.47
C MET A 116 -2.78 -0.38 -9.92
N PRO A 117 -1.81 0.45 -10.27
CA PRO A 117 -1.21 0.39 -11.59
C PRO A 117 -0.51 -0.95 -11.81
N ASP A 118 -0.72 -1.53 -12.98
CA ASP A 118 -0.02 -2.74 -13.39
C ASP A 118 1.38 -2.38 -13.87
N ILE A 119 2.39 -2.74 -13.07
CA ILE A 119 3.79 -2.40 -13.31
C ILE A 119 4.56 -3.66 -13.66
N PHE A 120 5.21 -3.63 -14.80
CA PHE A 120 6.11 -4.67 -15.26
C PHE A 120 7.57 -4.20 -15.16
N ILE A 121 8.44 -5.05 -14.62
CA ILE A 121 9.88 -4.80 -14.56
C ILE A 121 10.54 -5.67 -15.64
N ASP A 122 10.99 -5.02 -16.71
CA ASP A 122 11.67 -5.71 -17.80
C ASP A 122 12.93 -6.43 -17.28
N LYS A 123 13.25 -7.58 -17.89
CA LYS A 123 14.38 -8.45 -17.53
C LYS A 123 14.34 -9.04 -16.11
N ALA A 124 13.34 -8.74 -15.30
CA ALA A 124 13.15 -9.46 -14.04
C ALA A 124 12.74 -10.91 -14.33
N LYS A 125 13.50 -11.87 -13.81
CA LYS A 125 13.20 -13.31 -13.93
C LYS A 125 12.27 -13.75 -12.82
N THR A 126 12.50 -13.28 -11.60
CA THR A 126 11.69 -13.57 -10.43
C THR A 126 11.50 -12.31 -9.62
N ILE A 127 10.30 -12.13 -9.09
CA ILE A 127 9.99 -11.06 -8.16
C ILE A 127 9.48 -11.71 -6.87
N ARG A 128 10.12 -11.38 -5.76
CA ARG A 128 9.78 -11.90 -4.43
C ARG A 128 9.49 -10.74 -3.49
N ARG A 129 8.49 -10.91 -2.64
CA ARG A 129 8.24 -9.99 -1.53
C ARG A 129 8.90 -10.59 -0.29
N PRO A 130 9.76 -9.84 0.43
CA PRO A 130 10.31 -10.30 1.68
C PRO A 130 9.18 -10.70 2.63
N MET A 131 9.31 -11.86 3.28
CA MET A 131 8.35 -12.36 4.24
C MET A 131 8.68 -11.78 5.62
N PHE A 132 7.83 -10.91 6.14
CA PHE A 132 7.88 -10.39 7.49
C PHE A 132 6.53 -10.65 8.17
N PHE A 133 6.47 -10.56 9.50
CA PHE A 133 5.20 -10.63 10.24
C PHE A 133 4.19 -9.58 9.78
N ILE A 134 4.69 -8.40 9.40
CA ILE A 134 3.89 -7.33 8.80
C ILE A 134 4.42 -7.10 7.40
N ARG A 135 3.53 -7.01 6.42
CA ARG A 135 3.88 -6.72 5.02
C ARG A 135 4.72 -5.43 4.97
N PRO A 136 5.95 -5.47 4.43
CA PRO A 136 6.83 -4.30 4.36
C PRO A 136 6.37 -3.36 3.24
N ALA A 137 5.19 -2.80 3.42
CA ALA A 137 4.54 -1.90 2.48
C ALA A 137 3.74 -0.87 3.25
N TYR A 138 3.48 0.27 2.64
CA TYR A 138 2.51 1.24 3.13
C TYR A 138 1.76 1.89 1.98
N LEU A 139 0.55 2.33 2.26
CA LEU A 139 -0.31 3.07 1.37
C LEU A 139 -0.58 4.43 2.00
N ARG A 140 -0.37 5.51 1.26
CA ARG A 140 -0.72 6.86 1.69
C ARG A 140 -1.74 7.45 0.74
N LEU A 141 -2.73 8.09 1.31
CA LEU A 141 -3.71 8.87 0.58
C LEU A 141 -3.58 10.33 0.99
N TYR A 142 -3.31 11.19 0.02
CA TYR A 142 -3.11 12.62 0.25
C TYR A 142 -4.43 13.39 0.15
N ASN A 143 -4.44 14.59 0.70
CA ASN A 143 -5.61 15.49 0.66
C ASN A 143 -6.05 15.86 -0.77
N ASN A 144 -5.11 15.86 -1.73
CA ASN A 144 -5.36 16.11 -3.14
C ASN A 144 -5.71 14.85 -3.95
N SER A 145 -6.09 13.75 -3.30
CA SER A 145 -6.38 12.45 -3.94
C SER A 145 -5.18 11.79 -4.66
N LEU A 146 -3.95 12.23 -4.38
CA LEU A 146 -2.76 11.51 -4.79
C LEU A 146 -2.64 10.24 -3.92
N VAL A 147 -2.41 9.11 -4.55
CA VAL A 147 -2.16 7.83 -3.90
C VAL A 147 -0.70 7.48 -4.02
N LYS A 148 -0.06 7.13 -2.91
CA LYS A 148 1.31 6.64 -2.87
C LYS A 148 1.33 5.25 -2.31
N TYR A 149 1.84 4.32 -3.07
CA TYR A 149 2.13 2.96 -2.62
C TYR A 149 3.63 2.75 -2.54
N SER A 150 4.11 2.16 -1.46
CA SER A 150 5.51 1.78 -1.32
C SER A 150 5.60 0.36 -0.80
N SER A 151 6.46 -0.44 -1.41
CA SER A 151 6.70 -1.83 -1.00
C SER A 151 8.15 -2.19 -1.19
N ARG A 152 8.69 -2.97 -0.25
CA ARG A 152 9.99 -3.62 -0.44
C ARG A 152 9.80 -4.85 -1.32
N ILE A 153 10.63 -4.97 -2.34
CA ILE A 153 10.63 -6.10 -3.27
C ILE A 153 12.06 -6.57 -3.51
N ASN A 154 12.21 -7.88 -3.65
CA ASN A 154 13.45 -8.49 -4.10
C ASN A 154 13.21 -9.07 -5.49
N PHE A 155 14.14 -8.90 -6.39
CA PHE A 155 14.03 -9.49 -7.72
C PHE A 155 15.40 -9.87 -8.29
N ASP A 156 15.38 -10.88 -9.12
CA ASP A 156 16.54 -11.34 -9.85
C ASP A 156 16.46 -10.78 -11.28
N VAL A 157 17.46 -10.01 -11.67
CA VAL A 157 17.55 -9.38 -12.99
C VAL A 157 18.55 -10.15 -13.85
N ALA A 158 18.18 -10.40 -15.10
CA ALA A 158 19.12 -10.90 -16.08
C ALA A 158 20.19 -9.84 -16.37
N CYS A 159 21.44 -10.18 -16.13
CA CYS A 159 22.59 -9.34 -16.38
C CYS A 159 23.62 -10.15 -17.18
N PRO A 160 23.64 -10.02 -18.52
CA PRO A 160 24.66 -10.65 -19.34
C PRO A 160 26.05 -10.17 -18.89
N MET A 161 26.87 -11.08 -18.40
CA MET A 161 28.22 -10.80 -17.90
C MET A 161 29.24 -11.34 -18.90
N ASP A 162 30.20 -10.48 -19.27
CA ASP A 162 31.34 -10.87 -20.09
C ASP A 162 32.56 -11.08 -19.20
N PHE A 163 33.03 -12.31 -19.11
CA PHE A 163 34.19 -12.71 -18.32
C PHE A 163 35.45 -12.88 -19.15
N ARG A 164 35.58 -12.22 -20.30
CA ARG A 164 36.81 -12.27 -21.07
C ARG A 164 37.96 -11.72 -20.22
N ARG A 165 38.96 -12.56 -20.06
CA ARG A 165 40.28 -12.21 -19.48
C ARG A 165 41.18 -11.69 -20.59
#